data_daad330e9cdec84e51d5a03d5b8bec58
#
_entry.id   daad330e9cdec84e51d5a03d5b8bec58
#
_cell.length_a   1.000
_cell.length_b   1.000
_cell.length_c   1.000
_cell.angle_alpha   90.00
_cell.angle_beta   90.00
_cell.angle_gamma   90.00
#
_symmetry.space_group_name_H-M   'P 1'
#
loop_
_entity.id
_entity.type
_entity.pdbx_description
1 polymer ?
#
loop_
_entity_poly.entity_id
_entity_poly.type
_entity_poly.pdbx_seq_one_letter_code
_entity_poly.pdbx_strand_id
1 'polypeptide(L)'
;MSSQTLMTKTLNLKTSEAYIFKTFAELLNNVFTRYDFHISKKDLTVKQVNVNESIMITARLHKFDKYEVTENRTVGMIANHLPKLTKSIKKKDLLKIYISHLETDKLSLKVYDASKDRNNTSDVRIQDFESFQNGQEIMPPDFGEHFPTVVIQSNDFQKMCKVMNGISKSICIEAQENAVIFMGGTSSIYGRKENFGKWRDSQPTIFKMNIPTKMLNDISKCCGLSKKLRIYAKPDLPLRISVDVGSMGEADIFISDPSRDLDCPSPPRSSGTSSKNYSGSSSK
;
A
#
# COMPACT_ATOMS: atom_id res chain seq x y z
N MET A 1 -9.90 -44.45 20.97
CA MET A 1 -8.89 -44.01 19.99
C MET A 1 -9.50 -42.83 19.20
N SER A 2 -9.19 -41.63 19.60
CA SER A 2 -9.74 -40.43 18.95
C SER A 2 -8.93 -40.14 17.68
N SER A 3 -9.52 -40.41 16.53
CA SER A 3 -8.98 -40.01 15.24
C SER A 3 -8.97 -38.48 15.20
N GLN A 4 -7.84 -37.86 15.54
CA GLN A 4 -7.59 -36.45 15.17
C GLN A 4 -7.49 -36.42 13.65
N THR A 5 -8.60 -36.07 13.00
CA THR A 5 -8.62 -35.71 11.59
C THR A 5 -7.67 -34.53 11.44
N LEU A 6 -6.48 -34.78 10.88
CA LEU A 6 -5.55 -33.76 10.48
C LEU A 6 -6.30 -32.85 9.49
N MET A 7 -6.86 -31.74 9.99
CA MET A 7 -7.46 -30.73 9.15
C MET A 7 -6.33 -30.13 8.30
N THR A 8 -6.19 -30.62 7.10
CA THR A 8 -5.26 -30.07 6.12
C THR A 8 -5.72 -28.64 5.78
N LYS A 9 -4.83 -27.69 5.92
CA LYS A 9 -5.08 -26.27 5.61
C LYS A 9 -4.43 -25.95 4.29
N THR A 10 -5.13 -25.22 3.45
CA THR A 10 -4.57 -24.73 2.18
C THR A 10 -3.69 -23.49 2.42
N LEU A 11 -3.98 -22.74 3.49
CA LEU A 11 -3.20 -21.61 3.98
C LEU A 11 -3.02 -21.72 5.49
N ASN A 12 -1.81 -21.48 6.01
CA ASN A 12 -1.54 -21.45 7.45
C ASN A 12 -0.38 -20.50 7.75
N LEU A 13 -0.72 -19.27 8.11
CA LEU A 13 0.22 -18.23 8.51
C LEU A 13 0.16 -18.03 10.01
N LYS A 14 1.29 -17.74 10.65
CA LYS A 14 1.37 -17.38 12.07
C LYS A 14 2.36 -16.23 12.24
N THR A 15 1.99 -15.25 13.05
CA THR A 15 2.88 -14.12 13.39
C THR A 15 2.72 -13.71 14.84
N SER A 16 3.84 -13.43 15.49
CA SER A 16 3.94 -12.77 16.80
C SER A 16 3.75 -11.24 16.69
N GLU A 17 3.82 -10.71 15.48
CA GLU A 17 3.57 -9.29 15.19
C GLU A 17 2.09 -9.02 14.84
N ALA A 18 1.17 -9.64 15.57
CA ALA A 18 -0.27 -9.50 15.35
C ALA A 18 -0.74 -8.04 15.32
N TYR A 19 -0.16 -7.19 16.18
CA TYR A 19 -0.49 -5.75 16.23
C TYR A 19 -0.04 -4.99 14.99
N ILE A 20 1.10 -5.36 14.41
CA ILE A 20 1.59 -4.78 13.16
C ILE A 20 0.66 -5.19 12.00
N PHE A 21 0.28 -6.46 11.93
CA PHE A 21 -0.68 -6.93 10.93
C PHE A 21 -2.03 -6.20 11.03
N LYS A 22 -2.55 -5.99 12.26
CA LYS A 22 -3.73 -5.16 12.50
C LYS A 22 -3.55 -3.75 11.95
N THR A 23 -2.43 -3.09 12.25
CA THR A 23 -2.14 -1.73 11.78
C THR A 23 -2.03 -1.67 10.25
N PHE A 24 -1.48 -2.71 9.64
CA PHE A 24 -1.44 -2.86 8.19
C PHE A 24 -2.86 -3.00 7.59
N ALA A 25 -3.72 -3.82 8.18
CA ALA A 25 -5.12 -3.93 7.77
C ALA A 25 -5.89 -2.60 7.93
N GLU A 26 -5.60 -1.83 8.98
CA GLU A 26 -6.17 -0.48 9.16
C GLU A 26 -5.68 0.51 8.09
N LEU A 27 -4.41 0.43 7.67
CA LEU A 27 -3.87 1.22 6.57
C LEU A 27 -4.62 0.92 5.26
N LEU A 28 -4.77 -0.36 4.92
CA LEU A 28 -5.49 -0.78 3.72
C LEU A 28 -6.95 -0.30 3.73
N ASN A 29 -7.63 -0.39 4.89
CA ASN A 29 -9.01 0.08 5.04
C ASN A 29 -9.17 1.61 4.89
N ASN A 30 -8.16 2.38 5.28
CA ASN A 30 -8.22 3.83 5.12
C ASN A 30 -8.10 4.27 3.66
N VAL A 31 -7.41 3.50 2.84
CA VAL A 31 -7.10 3.84 1.44
C VAL A 31 -8.06 3.17 0.46
N PHE A 32 -8.51 1.96 0.76
CA PHE A 32 -9.28 1.12 -0.15
C PHE A 32 -10.67 0.78 0.40
N THR A 33 -11.63 0.55 -0.49
CA THR A 33 -12.94 -0.06 -0.16
C THR A 33 -12.87 -1.58 -0.22
N ARG A 34 -11.98 -2.11 -1.06
CA ARG A 34 -11.69 -3.54 -1.25
C ARG A 34 -10.28 -3.71 -1.77
N TYR A 35 -9.69 -4.86 -1.53
CA TYR A 35 -8.35 -5.22 -1.99
C TYR A 35 -8.19 -6.74 -2.05
N ASP A 36 -7.15 -7.18 -2.78
CA ASP A 36 -6.80 -8.58 -2.94
C ASP A 36 -5.48 -8.89 -2.27
N PHE A 37 -5.45 -10.00 -1.52
CA PHE A 37 -4.21 -10.66 -1.13
C PHE A 37 -3.86 -11.71 -2.18
N HIS A 38 -2.73 -11.55 -2.83
CA HIS A 38 -2.15 -12.59 -3.66
C HIS A 38 -1.19 -13.42 -2.81
N ILE A 39 -1.56 -14.67 -2.59
CA ILE A 39 -0.85 -15.59 -1.73
C ILE A 39 -0.11 -16.57 -2.61
N SER A 40 1.20 -16.59 -2.51
CA SER A 40 2.08 -17.53 -3.18
C SER A 40 2.73 -18.48 -2.18
N LYS A 41 3.48 -19.46 -2.65
CA LYS A 41 4.28 -20.34 -1.76
C LYS A 41 5.42 -19.59 -1.04
N LYS A 42 5.75 -18.35 -1.45
CA LYS A 42 6.87 -17.58 -0.92
C LYS A 42 6.45 -16.37 -0.10
N ASP A 43 5.34 -15.75 -0.46
CA ASP A 43 4.94 -14.45 0.07
C ASP A 43 3.42 -14.22 -0.06
N LEU A 44 2.96 -13.28 0.74
CA LEU A 44 1.66 -12.65 0.65
C LEU A 44 1.88 -11.24 0.11
N THR A 45 1.28 -10.91 -1.03
CA THR A 45 1.43 -9.61 -1.64
C THR A 45 0.08 -8.90 -1.78
N VAL A 46 0.14 -7.57 -1.71
CA VAL A 46 -0.95 -6.66 -2.05
C VAL A 46 -0.44 -5.72 -3.11
N LYS A 47 -1.24 -5.46 -4.12
CA LYS A 47 -0.95 -4.49 -5.18
C LYS A 47 -2.26 -3.86 -5.59
N GLN A 48 -2.54 -2.68 -5.08
CA GLN A 48 -3.85 -2.07 -5.21
C GLN A 48 -3.74 -0.56 -5.42
N VAL A 49 -4.62 -0.03 -6.27
CA VAL A 49 -4.82 1.41 -6.48
C VAL A 49 -6.19 1.79 -5.92
N ASN A 50 -6.31 2.97 -5.33
CA ASN A 50 -7.59 3.47 -4.84
C ASN A 50 -8.50 3.92 -6.01
N VAL A 51 -9.78 4.14 -5.71
CA VAL A 51 -10.81 4.47 -6.73
C VAL A 51 -10.46 5.71 -7.55
N ASN A 52 -9.75 6.67 -6.96
CA ASN A 52 -9.35 7.92 -7.63
C ASN A 52 -7.97 7.84 -8.29
N GLU A 53 -7.36 6.65 -8.35
CA GLU A 53 -6.03 6.41 -8.91
C GLU A 53 -4.89 7.27 -8.35
N SER A 54 -5.15 7.93 -7.22
CA SER A 54 -4.22 8.88 -6.58
C SER A 54 -3.31 8.25 -5.54
N ILE A 55 -3.66 7.06 -5.01
CA ILE A 55 -2.83 6.31 -4.06
C ILE A 55 -2.75 4.86 -4.53
N MET A 56 -1.52 4.36 -4.68
CA MET A 56 -1.23 2.96 -4.88
C MET A 56 -0.48 2.42 -3.67
N ILE A 57 -0.83 1.23 -3.20
CA ILE A 57 -0.05 0.50 -2.20
C ILE A 57 0.40 -0.82 -2.79
N THR A 58 1.70 -1.08 -2.70
CA THR A 58 2.28 -2.40 -2.91
C THR A 58 2.88 -2.88 -1.61
N ALA A 59 2.63 -4.13 -1.25
CA ALA A 59 3.21 -4.72 -0.05
C ALA A 59 3.64 -6.16 -0.32
N ARG A 60 4.74 -6.58 0.29
CA ARG A 60 5.25 -7.93 0.22
C ARG A 60 5.60 -8.43 1.62
N LEU A 61 4.83 -9.40 2.11
CA LEU A 61 5.02 -10.01 3.42
C LEU A 61 5.48 -11.47 3.23
N HIS A 62 6.68 -11.77 3.69
CA HIS A 62 7.33 -13.06 3.45
C HIS A 62 8.00 -13.65 4.70
N LYS A 63 8.07 -12.88 5.80
CA LYS A 63 8.66 -13.33 7.07
C LYS A 63 7.57 -13.46 8.13
N PHE A 64 6.97 -14.63 8.19
CA PHE A 64 6.05 -15.02 9.25
C PHE A 64 6.74 -16.05 10.15
N ASP A 65 6.30 -16.19 11.41
CA ASP A 65 6.79 -17.25 12.30
C ASP A 65 6.47 -18.64 11.72
N LYS A 66 5.39 -18.73 10.95
CA LYS A 66 5.01 -19.90 10.16
C LYS A 66 4.34 -19.44 8.87
N TYR A 67 4.79 -19.99 7.74
CA TYR A 67 4.25 -19.71 6.42
C TYR A 67 4.09 -21.02 5.64
N GLU A 68 2.89 -21.52 5.51
CA GLU A 68 2.57 -22.76 4.80
C GLU A 68 1.43 -22.47 3.81
N VAL A 69 1.68 -22.71 2.54
CA VAL A 69 0.74 -22.50 1.44
C VAL A 69 0.84 -23.71 0.51
N THR A 70 -0.28 -24.38 0.28
CA THR A 70 -0.31 -25.55 -0.62
C THR A 70 -0.40 -25.14 -2.09
N GLU A 71 -1.16 -24.09 -2.38
CA GLU A 71 -1.38 -23.57 -3.74
C GLU A 71 -1.43 -22.04 -3.75
N ASN A 72 -1.04 -21.45 -4.87
CA ASN A 72 -1.17 -20.02 -5.06
C ASN A 72 -2.65 -19.64 -5.13
N ARG A 73 -3.01 -18.52 -4.50
CA ARG A 73 -4.40 -18.11 -4.39
C ARG A 73 -4.54 -16.59 -4.26
N THR A 74 -5.61 -16.06 -4.85
CA THR A 74 -6.08 -14.70 -4.59
C THR A 74 -7.23 -14.73 -3.58
N VAL A 75 -7.17 -13.84 -2.59
CA VAL A 75 -8.16 -13.72 -1.52
C VAL A 75 -8.68 -12.29 -1.52
N GLY A 76 -9.85 -12.11 -2.10
CA GLY A 76 -10.53 -10.81 -2.15
C GLY A 76 -11.17 -10.46 -0.80
N MET A 77 -11.02 -9.21 -0.38
CA MET A 77 -11.47 -8.70 0.91
C MET A 77 -12.18 -7.36 0.78
N ILE A 78 -13.34 -7.22 1.44
CA ILE A 78 -13.89 -5.90 1.73
C ILE A 78 -13.02 -5.27 2.84
N ALA A 79 -12.51 -4.06 2.58
CA ALA A 79 -11.44 -3.48 3.39
C ALA A 79 -11.76 -3.34 4.89
N ASN A 80 -13.01 -3.06 5.24
CA ASN A 80 -13.43 -2.88 6.63
C ASN A 80 -13.57 -4.19 7.44
N HIS A 81 -13.46 -5.36 6.80
CA HIS A 81 -13.65 -6.63 7.50
C HIS A 81 -12.47 -6.96 8.40
N LEU A 82 -11.24 -6.93 7.88
CA LEU A 82 -10.05 -7.25 8.69
C LEU A 82 -9.89 -6.33 9.91
N PRO A 83 -10.00 -5.00 9.81
CA PRO A 83 -9.91 -4.12 10.98
C PRO A 83 -10.97 -4.42 12.05
N LYS A 84 -12.18 -4.80 11.66
CA LYS A 84 -13.22 -5.20 12.62
C LYS A 84 -12.84 -6.47 13.38
N LEU A 85 -12.33 -7.50 12.68
CA LEU A 85 -11.93 -8.78 13.27
C LEU A 85 -10.65 -8.66 14.11
N THR A 86 -9.76 -7.77 13.74
CA THR A 86 -8.48 -7.55 14.43
C THR A 86 -8.54 -6.49 15.52
N LYS A 87 -9.71 -5.84 15.74
CA LYS A 87 -9.87 -4.71 16.67
C LYS A 87 -9.37 -5.01 18.09
N SER A 88 -9.61 -6.22 18.61
CA SER A 88 -9.22 -6.64 19.95
C SER A 88 -7.74 -6.99 20.11
N ILE A 89 -6.97 -7.10 19.02
CA ILE A 89 -5.56 -7.48 19.05
C ILE A 89 -4.74 -6.46 19.82
N LYS A 90 -3.91 -6.95 20.75
CA LYS A 90 -2.93 -6.21 21.55
C LYS A 90 -1.50 -6.51 21.08
N LYS A 91 -0.53 -5.72 21.57
CA LYS A 91 0.89 -5.81 21.15
C LYS A 91 1.56 -7.16 21.40
N LYS A 92 1.09 -7.94 22.38
CA LYS A 92 1.70 -9.24 22.75
C LYS A 92 0.90 -10.44 22.26
N ASP A 93 -0.20 -10.21 21.53
CA ASP A 93 -1.02 -11.29 21.01
C ASP A 93 -0.32 -11.96 19.83
N LEU A 94 -0.63 -13.23 19.64
CA LEU A 94 -0.25 -14.01 18.46
C LEU A 94 -1.44 -14.07 17.50
N LEU A 95 -1.17 -13.97 16.22
CA LEU A 95 -2.18 -14.09 15.16
C LEU A 95 -1.88 -15.32 14.30
N LYS A 96 -2.90 -16.11 14.08
CA LYS A 96 -2.89 -17.17 13.07
C LYS A 96 -3.96 -16.87 12.03
N ILE A 97 -3.58 -16.91 10.77
CA ILE A 97 -4.44 -16.72 9.61
C ILE A 97 -4.43 -18.03 8.83
N TYR A 98 -5.61 -18.58 8.53
CA TYR A 98 -5.66 -19.85 7.83
C TYR A 98 -6.93 -19.98 6.97
N ILE A 99 -6.84 -20.84 5.97
CA ILE A 99 -7.96 -21.32 5.17
C ILE A 99 -8.01 -22.84 5.35
N SER A 100 -9.18 -23.36 5.74
CA SER A 100 -9.40 -24.79 5.86
C SER A 100 -9.59 -25.43 4.48
N HIS A 101 -9.14 -26.67 4.33
CA HIS A 101 -9.43 -27.44 3.12
C HIS A 101 -10.93 -27.74 2.93
N LEU A 102 -11.69 -27.78 4.03
CA LEU A 102 -13.14 -28.04 4.01
C LEU A 102 -13.98 -26.78 3.77
N GLU A 103 -13.43 -25.59 4.09
CA GLU A 103 -14.11 -24.28 3.96
C GLU A 103 -13.19 -23.32 3.23
N THR A 104 -13.09 -23.52 1.92
CA THR A 104 -12.14 -22.76 1.08
C THR A 104 -12.61 -21.34 0.78
N ASP A 105 -13.87 -21.03 1.05
CA ASP A 105 -14.49 -19.71 0.87
C ASP A 105 -14.36 -18.81 2.11
N LYS A 106 -13.68 -19.26 3.16
CA LYS A 106 -13.51 -18.52 4.41
C LYS A 106 -12.04 -18.35 4.78
N LEU A 107 -11.68 -17.11 5.11
CA LEU A 107 -10.43 -16.77 5.78
C LEU A 107 -10.68 -16.71 7.28
N SER A 108 -10.02 -17.56 8.04
CA SER A 108 -10.13 -17.62 9.49
C SER A 108 -8.95 -16.94 10.17
N LEU A 109 -9.25 -16.11 11.16
CA LEU A 109 -8.28 -15.43 12.02
C LEU A 109 -8.41 -15.96 13.44
N LYS A 110 -7.34 -16.52 13.98
CA LYS A 110 -7.27 -16.95 15.38
C LYS A 110 -6.29 -16.09 16.13
N VAL A 111 -6.80 -15.33 17.09
CA VAL A 111 -6.00 -14.48 17.98
C VAL A 111 -5.81 -15.21 19.30
N TYR A 112 -4.57 -15.28 19.74
CA TYR A 112 -4.20 -15.91 21.01
C TYR A 112 -3.62 -14.85 21.95
N ASP A 113 -4.31 -14.62 23.09
CA ASP A 113 -3.87 -13.76 24.19
C ASP A 113 -3.12 -14.62 25.21
N ALA A 114 -1.79 -14.64 25.12
CA ALA A 114 -0.95 -15.44 26.01
C ALA A 114 -1.07 -15.05 27.49
N SER A 115 -1.50 -13.81 27.80
CA SER A 115 -1.64 -13.33 29.19
C SER A 115 -2.86 -13.94 29.91
N LYS A 116 -3.84 -14.46 29.16
CA LYS A 116 -5.11 -14.96 29.67
C LYS A 116 -5.39 -16.41 29.28
N ASP A 117 -4.48 -17.07 28.60
CA ASP A 117 -4.68 -18.40 27.99
C ASP A 117 -6.01 -18.47 27.19
N ARG A 118 -6.32 -17.37 26.51
CA ARG A 118 -7.58 -17.20 25.78
C ARG A 118 -7.30 -17.09 24.29
N ASN A 119 -8.14 -17.74 23.49
CA ASN A 119 -8.13 -17.58 22.06
C ASN A 119 -9.51 -17.20 21.54
N ASN A 120 -9.53 -16.39 20.49
CA ASN A 120 -10.73 -16.03 19.72
C ASN A 120 -10.51 -16.43 18.27
N THR A 121 -11.51 -17.02 17.65
CA THR A 121 -11.51 -17.30 16.20
C THR A 121 -12.62 -16.47 15.57
N SER A 122 -12.31 -15.85 14.46
CA SER A 122 -13.23 -15.05 13.66
C SER A 122 -13.05 -15.42 12.19
N ASP A 123 -14.14 -15.53 11.47
CA ASP A 123 -14.14 -15.90 10.07
C ASP A 123 -14.66 -14.76 9.20
N VAL A 124 -14.11 -14.63 8.01
CA VAL A 124 -14.59 -13.71 6.98
C VAL A 124 -14.71 -14.46 5.66
N ARG A 125 -15.82 -14.24 4.96
CA ARG A 125 -16.02 -14.82 3.64
C ARG A 125 -15.10 -14.14 2.64
N ILE A 126 -14.38 -14.96 1.89
CA ILE A 126 -13.56 -14.52 0.75
C ILE A 126 -14.52 -14.05 -0.35
N GLN A 127 -14.18 -12.95 -0.98
CA GLN A 127 -14.93 -12.41 -2.11
C GLN A 127 -14.14 -12.69 -3.39
N ASP A 128 -14.83 -13.20 -4.40
CA ASP A 128 -14.29 -13.22 -5.75
C ASP A 128 -14.67 -11.87 -6.40
N PHE A 129 -13.72 -10.96 -6.37
CA PHE A 129 -13.83 -9.77 -7.17
C PHE A 129 -13.33 -10.14 -8.56
N GLU A 130 -14.20 -10.07 -9.57
CA GLU A 130 -13.72 -9.99 -10.95
C GLU A 130 -12.67 -8.88 -10.95
N SER A 131 -11.46 -9.21 -11.35
CA SER A 131 -10.34 -8.28 -11.30
C SER A 131 -10.76 -6.99 -12.00
N PHE A 132 -10.86 -5.90 -11.23
CA PHE A 132 -11.32 -4.58 -11.74
C PHE A 132 -10.43 -3.98 -12.81
N GLN A 133 -9.38 -4.66 -13.06
CA GLN A 133 -8.37 -4.28 -14.00
C GLN A 133 -8.60 -5.15 -15.22
N ASN A 134 -9.21 -4.60 -16.26
CA ASN A 134 -9.36 -5.15 -17.61
C ASN A 134 -8.11 -5.89 -18.13
N GLY A 135 -7.57 -6.85 -17.36
CA GLY A 135 -6.36 -7.60 -17.69
C GLY A 135 -5.05 -6.78 -17.66
N GLN A 136 -5.08 -5.50 -17.30
CA GLN A 136 -3.85 -4.71 -17.15
C GLN A 136 -3.25 -4.93 -15.76
N GLU A 137 -2.09 -5.54 -15.73
CA GLU A 137 -1.30 -5.64 -14.50
C GLU A 137 -0.87 -4.25 -14.08
N ILE A 138 -1.28 -3.80 -12.88
CA ILE A 138 -0.80 -2.54 -12.31
C ILE A 138 0.69 -2.72 -12.00
N MET A 139 1.54 -2.02 -12.72
CA MET A 139 2.98 -1.99 -12.44
C MET A 139 3.29 -0.80 -11.55
N PRO A 140 3.99 -1.00 -10.42
CA PRO A 140 4.49 0.10 -9.64
C PRO A 140 5.49 0.90 -10.48
N PRO A 141 5.55 2.23 -10.30
CA PRO A 141 6.55 3.05 -10.97
C PRO A 141 7.96 2.56 -10.65
N ASP A 142 8.81 2.50 -11.67
CA ASP A 142 10.21 2.11 -11.50
C ASP A 142 11.03 3.28 -10.95
N PHE A 143 11.50 3.13 -9.73
CA PHE A 143 12.41 4.08 -9.08
C PHE A 143 13.88 3.72 -9.30
N GLY A 144 14.19 2.58 -9.91
CA GLY A 144 15.54 2.04 -10.01
C GLY A 144 16.20 1.80 -8.65
N GLU A 145 17.52 1.57 -8.64
CA GLU A 145 18.32 1.49 -7.41
C GLU A 145 18.63 2.90 -6.90
N HIS A 146 17.76 3.44 -6.06
CA HIS A 146 17.93 4.81 -5.57
C HIS A 146 17.82 4.87 -4.05
N PHE A 147 18.68 5.72 -3.48
CA PHE A 147 18.59 6.06 -2.07
C PHE A 147 17.35 6.92 -1.80
N PRO A 148 16.75 6.82 -0.61
CA PRO A 148 15.67 7.70 -0.22
C PRO A 148 16.14 9.16 -0.18
N THR A 149 15.28 10.08 -0.64
CA THR A 149 15.49 11.51 -0.50
C THR A 149 15.69 11.91 0.95
N VAL A 150 14.90 11.30 1.84
CA VAL A 150 15.03 11.49 3.28
C VAL A 150 14.50 10.29 4.05
N VAL A 151 15.12 10.01 5.20
CA VAL A 151 14.60 9.03 6.19
C VAL A 151 14.12 9.82 7.40
N ILE A 152 12.87 9.61 7.79
CA ILE A 152 12.22 10.36 8.88
C ILE A 152 11.70 9.44 9.97
N GLN A 153 11.55 9.96 11.18
CA GLN A 153 10.88 9.23 12.25
C GLN A 153 9.37 9.18 12.01
N SER A 154 8.77 8.01 12.13
CA SER A 154 7.34 7.81 11.89
C SER A 154 6.47 8.69 12.78
N ASN A 155 6.87 8.90 14.04
CA ASN A 155 6.15 9.79 14.96
C ASN A 155 6.13 11.24 14.51
N ASP A 156 7.21 11.74 13.91
CA ASP A 156 7.29 13.12 13.44
C ASP A 156 6.43 13.30 12.19
N PHE A 157 6.49 12.35 11.26
CA PHE A 157 5.58 12.34 10.11
C PHE A 157 4.10 12.30 10.55
N GLN A 158 3.76 11.45 11.52
CA GLN A 158 2.39 11.37 12.04
C GLN A 158 1.92 12.68 12.69
N LYS A 159 2.79 13.34 13.46
CA LYS A 159 2.48 14.65 14.04
C LYS A 159 2.27 15.70 12.95
N MET A 160 3.16 15.73 11.94
CA MET A 160 3.04 16.63 10.79
C MET A 160 1.70 16.41 10.06
N CYS A 161 1.33 15.17 9.72
CA CYS A 161 0.05 14.86 9.07
C CYS A 161 -1.15 15.41 9.87
N LYS A 162 -1.16 15.21 11.19
CA LYS A 162 -2.24 15.70 12.07
C LYS A 162 -2.33 17.23 12.07
N VAL A 163 -1.19 17.91 12.15
CA VAL A 163 -1.13 19.38 12.17
C VAL A 163 -1.57 19.95 10.83
N MET A 164 -1.05 19.40 9.73
CA MET A 164 -1.40 19.86 8.37
C MET A 164 -2.90 19.68 8.09
N ASN A 165 -3.49 18.59 8.54
CA ASN A 165 -4.93 18.34 8.39
C ASN A 165 -5.80 19.37 9.14
N GLY A 166 -5.30 19.95 10.23
CA GLY A 166 -5.98 21.03 10.96
C GLY A 166 -5.82 22.42 10.35
N ILE A 167 -4.83 22.62 9.48
CA ILE A 167 -4.47 23.93 8.94
C ILE A 167 -4.99 24.13 7.51
N SER A 168 -4.91 23.12 6.66
CA SER A 168 -5.19 23.27 5.24
C SER A 168 -5.87 22.05 4.64
N LYS A 169 -6.72 22.29 3.63
CA LYS A 169 -7.35 21.22 2.82
C LYS A 169 -6.38 20.63 1.79
N SER A 170 -5.34 21.38 1.40
CA SER A 170 -4.31 20.93 0.49
C SER A 170 -2.93 21.34 0.99
N ILE A 171 -1.92 20.61 0.61
CA ILE A 171 -0.53 20.88 0.93
C ILE A 171 0.31 20.83 -0.34
N CYS A 172 1.35 21.66 -0.36
CA CYS A 172 2.42 21.59 -1.33
C CYS A 172 3.58 20.79 -0.73
N ILE A 173 4.12 19.84 -1.48
CA ILE A 173 5.29 19.06 -1.13
C ILE A 173 6.38 19.44 -2.12
N GLU A 174 7.52 19.88 -1.60
CA GLU A 174 8.70 20.18 -2.40
C GLU A 174 9.89 19.38 -1.89
N ALA A 175 10.77 18.97 -2.81
CA ALA A 175 11.99 18.27 -2.43
C ALA A 175 13.23 18.78 -3.16
N GLN A 176 14.35 18.66 -2.47
CA GLN A 176 15.72 18.73 -2.95
C GLN A 176 16.34 17.34 -2.83
N GLU A 177 17.59 17.18 -3.27
CA GLU A 177 18.28 15.87 -3.19
C GLU A 177 18.20 15.18 -1.82
N ASN A 178 18.30 15.96 -0.73
CA ASN A 178 18.43 15.43 0.63
C ASN A 178 17.45 16.07 1.62
N ALA A 179 16.35 16.64 1.13
CA ALA A 179 15.36 17.28 1.97
C ALA A 179 13.99 17.28 1.32
N VAL A 180 12.96 17.19 2.14
CA VAL A 180 11.56 17.30 1.74
C VAL A 180 10.86 18.29 2.65
N ILE A 181 10.09 19.18 2.07
CA ILE A 181 9.27 20.16 2.78
C ILE A 181 7.79 19.91 2.51
N PHE A 182 7.01 19.94 3.55
CA PHE A 182 5.55 19.92 3.51
C PHE A 182 5.04 21.30 3.91
N MET A 183 4.24 21.93 3.05
CA MET A 183 3.72 23.28 3.27
C MET A 183 2.21 23.26 3.19
N GLY A 184 1.54 23.71 4.26
CA GLY A 184 0.09 23.86 4.33
C GLY A 184 -0.31 25.29 4.70
N GLY A 185 -1.49 25.74 4.21
CA GLY A 185 -2.01 27.06 4.51
C GLY A 185 -1.26 28.17 3.77
N THR A 186 -1.65 28.45 2.55
CA THR A 186 -1.10 29.58 1.75
C THR A 186 -1.82 30.90 1.99
N SER A 187 -2.88 30.90 2.82
CA SER A 187 -3.55 32.15 3.18
C SER A 187 -2.72 32.92 4.22
N SER A 188 -2.69 34.22 4.13
CA SER A 188 -1.89 35.14 4.91
C SER A 188 -2.02 35.07 6.44
N ILE A 189 -2.92 34.24 6.97
CA ILE A 189 -3.21 34.16 8.40
C ILE A 189 -2.60 32.93 9.06
N TYR A 190 -2.57 31.78 8.37
CA TYR A 190 -2.01 30.53 8.90
C TYR A 190 -1.24 29.78 7.81
N GLY A 191 0.05 29.63 8.01
CA GLY A 191 0.90 28.77 7.18
C GLY A 191 1.81 27.92 8.06
N ARG A 192 2.04 26.68 7.69
CA ARG A 192 3.03 25.84 8.33
C ARG A 192 3.94 25.20 7.29
N LYS A 193 5.21 25.26 7.58
CA LYS A 193 6.29 24.63 6.83
C LYS A 193 6.98 23.62 7.75
N GLU A 194 7.00 22.36 7.35
CA GLU A 194 7.68 21.31 8.07
C GLU A 194 8.77 20.74 7.18
N ASN A 195 10.01 20.83 7.61
CA ASN A 195 11.18 20.43 6.84
C ASN A 195 11.79 19.15 7.43
N PHE A 196 12.06 18.19 6.57
CA PHE A 196 12.81 16.98 6.88
C PHE A 196 14.07 16.93 6.03
N GLY A 197 15.24 16.77 6.67
CA GLY A 197 16.53 16.79 6.03
C GLY A 197 17.20 18.17 6.02
N LYS A 198 18.21 18.35 5.18
CA LYS A 198 19.03 19.58 5.12
C LYS A 198 18.58 20.45 3.95
N TRP A 199 17.50 21.18 4.11
CA TRP A 199 17.05 22.14 3.11
C TRP A 199 18.03 23.32 2.97
N ARG A 200 18.33 23.72 1.74
CA ARG A 200 19.19 24.87 1.41
C ARG A 200 18.52 25.73 0.35
N ASP A 201 18.29 27.01 0.65
CA ASP A 201 17.63 27.92 -0.29
C ASP A 201 18.43 28.15 -1.59
N SER A 202 19.73 27.85 -1.57
CA SER A 202 20.62 27.93 -2.75
C SER A 202 20.53 26.70 -3.67
N GLN A 203 19.87 25.62 -3.27
CA GLN A 203 19.71 24.41 -4.08
C GLN A 203 18.37 24.41 -4.81
N PRO A 204 18.33 23.91 -6.07
CA PRO A 204 17.09 23.83 -6.83
C PRO A 204 16.11 22.85 -6.22
N THR A 205 14.83 23.16 -6.31
CA THR A 205 13.75 22.22 -6.05
C THR A 205 13.65 21.27 -7.24
N ILE A 206 13.82 19.97 -6.99
CA ILE A 206 13.79 18.93 -8.01
C ILE A 206 12.44 18.24 -8.14
N PHE A 207 11.59 18.41 -7.12
CA PHE A 207 10.27 17.77 -7.06
C PHE A 207 9.27 18.74 -6.44
N LYS A 208 8.08 18.82 -7.04
CA LYS A 208 6.96 19.60 -6.52
C LYS A 208 5.64 18.93 -6.84
N MET A 209 4.77 18.82 -5.84
CA MET A 209 3.40 18.33 -6.04
C MET A 209 2.44 18.98 -5.05
N ASN A 210 1.15 19.03 -5.44
CA ASN A 210 0.07 19.48 -4.58
C ASN A 210 -0.90 18.31 -4.35
N ILE A 211 -1.21 18.03 -3.09
CA ILE A 211 -2.14 16.95 -2.75
C ILE A 211 -3.18 17.42 -1.72
N PRO A 212 -4.38 16.86 -1.74
CA PRO A 212 -5.34 17.00 -0.66
C PRO A 212 -4.75 16.48 0.66
N THR A 213 -4.88 17.23 1.74
CA THR A 213 -4.35 16.84 3.05
C THR A 213 -4.96 15.53 3.56
N LYS A 214 -6.20 15.23 3.12
CA LYS A 214 -6.86 13.96 3.39
C LYS A 214 -6.01 12.76 2.98
N MET A 215 -5.30 12.82 1.85
CA MET A 215 -4.45 11.72 1.39
C MET A 215 -3.34 11.37 2.39
N LEU A 216 -2.69 12.39 2.99
CA LEU A 216 -1.71 12.15 4.07
C LEU A 216 -2.36 11.52 5.30
N ASN A 217 -3.58 11.94 5.63
CA ASN A 217 -4.30 11.38 6.76
C ASN A 217 -4.65 9.90 6.52
N ASP A 218 -5.12 9.57 5.31
CA ASP A 218 -5.49 8.20 4.93
C ASP A 218 -4.30 7.23 5.05
N ILE A 219 -3.09 7.67 4.64
CA ILE A 219 -1.88 6.86 4.74
C ILE A 219 -1.18 6.93 6.11
N SER A 220 -1.58 7.83 7.01
CA SER A 220 -0.88 8.09 8.29
C SER A 220 -0.75 6.87 9.19
N LYS A 221 -1.57 5.83 8.98
CA LYS A 221 -1.44 4.53 9.66
C LYS A 221 -0.12 3.81 9.36
N CYS A 222 0.54 4.10 8.25
CA CYS A 222 1.87 3.55 7.94
C CYS A 222 2.90 3.84 9.04
N CYS A 223 2.72 4.96 9.78
CA CYS A 223 3.56 5.32 10.91
C CYS A 223 3.55 4.31 12.07
N GLY A 224 2.51 3.49 12.16
CA GLY A 224 2.39 2.43 13.17
C GLY A 224 3.07 1.12 12.78
N LEU A 225 3.57 1.00 11.56
CA LEU A 225 4.20 -0.22 11.03
C LEU A 225 5.69 -0.30 11.37
N SER A 226 6.39 0.83 11.34
CA SER A 226 7.82 0.93 11.62
C SER A 226 8.16 2.24 12.34
N LYS A 227 9.35 2.30 12.96
CA LYS A 227 9.87 3.51 13.61
C LYS A 227 10.34 4.58 12.61
N LYS A 228 10.66 4.19 11.39
CA LYS A 228 11.19 5.06 10.34
C LYS A 228 10.43 4.87 9.03
N LEU A 229 10.32 5.94 8.27
CA LEU A 229 9.80 5.99 6.92
C LEU A 229 10.91 6.46 5.98
N ARG A 230 10.94 5.90 4.77
CA ARG A 230 11.84 6.33 3.68
C ARG A 230 10.99 7.06 2.65
N ILE A 231 11.31 8.31 2.36
CA ILE A 231 10.61 9.12 1.35
C ILE A 231 11.50 9.25 0.12
N TYR A 232 10.90 9.01 -1.04
CA TYR A 232 11.52 9.17 -2.35
C TYR A 232 10.71 10.18 -3.15
N ALA A 233 11.31 11.32 -3.44
CA ALA A 233 10.72 12.39 -4.22
C ALA A 233 11.61 12.64 -5.43
N LYS A 234 11.16 12.26 -6.61
CA LYS A 234 11.92 12.34 -7.86
C LYS A 234 11.14 13.05 -8.93
N PRO A 235 11.82 13.76 -9.83
CA PRO A 235 11.18 14.37 -10.99
C PRO A 235 10.33 13.32 -11.73
N ASP A 236 9.16 13.73 -12.18
CA ASP A 236 8.23 12.97 -13.03
C ASP A 236 7.69 11.65 -12.46
N LEU A 237 8.05 11.30 -11.23
CA LEU A 237 7.52 10.14 -10.53
C LEU A 237 6.55 10.55 -9.41
N PRO A 238 5.63 9.66 -8.98
CA PRO A 238 4.82 9.88 -7.79
C PRO A 238 5.69 9.96 -6.53
N LEU A 239 5.19 10.59 -5.48
CA LEU A 239 5.85 10.53 -4.18
C LEU A 239 5.76 9.10 -3.66
N ARG A 240 6.92 8.46 -3.37
CA ARG A 240 6.95 7.12 -2.76
C ARG A 240 7.31 7.22 -1.28
N ILE A 241 6.53 6.59 -0.44
CA ILE A 241 6.81 6.38 0.98
C ILE A 241 6.97 4.89 1.22
N SER A 242 8.17 4.46 1.57
CA SER A 242 8.49 3.06 1.86
C SER A 242 8.57 2.85 3.37
N VAL A 243 7.99 1.75 3.85
CA VAL A 243 7.91 1.41 5.26
C VAL A 243 8.05 -0.10 5.47
N ASP A 244 8.79 -0.49 6.51
CA ASP A 244 8.82 -1.89 6.91
C ASP A 244 7.51 -2.24 7.61
N VAL A 245 6.94 -3.40 7.31
CA VAL A 245 5.74 -3.93 7.98
C VAL A 245 6.22 -4.82 9.14
N GLY A 246 6.72 -4.17 10.19
CA GLY A 246 7.46 -4.85 11.25
C GLY A 246 8.66 -5.63 10.70
N SER A 247 8.80 -6.89 11.11
CA SER A 247 9.76 -7.82 10.54
C SER A 247 9.18 -8.66 9.40
N MET A 248 7.86 -8.58 9.14
CA MET A 248 7.18 -9.45 8.17
C MET A 248 7.52 -9.12 6.71
N GLY A 249 7.90 -7.89 6.41
CA GLY A 249 8.20 -7.46 5.04
C GLY A 249 8.17 -5.95 4.89
N GLU A 250 7.79 -5.47 3.72
CA GLU A 250 7.79 -4.06 3.39
C GLU A 250 6.52 -3.66 2.61
N ALA A 251 6.21 -2.37 2.66
CA ALA A 251 5.14 -1.76 1.88
C ALA A 251 5.62 -0.43 1.30
N ASP A 252 5.24 -0.18 0.05
CA ASP A 252 5.45 1.07 -0.66
C ASP A 252 4.10 1.72 -0.93
N ILE A 253 4.02 3.00 -0.63
CA ILE A 253 2.85 3.84 -0.84
C ILE A 253 3.24 4.88 -1.87
N PHE A 254 2.60 4.88 -3.02
CA PHE A 254 2.80 5.84 -4.10
C PHE A 254 1.64 6.83 -4.10
N ILE A 255 1.96 8.11 -4.14
CA ILE A 255 0.98 9.20 -4.16
C ILE A 255 1.20 9.99 -5.44
N SER A 256 0.17 10.05 -6.29
CA SER A 256 0.15 10.84 -7.52
C SER A 256 -0.60 12.15 -7.29
N ASP A 257 -0.16 13.18 -7.99
CA ASP A 257 -0.87 14.46 -8.02
C ASP A 257 -2.13 14.30 -8.91
N PRO A 258 -3.34 14.43 -8.35
CA PRO A 258 -4.56 14.26 -9.13
C PRO A 258 -4.76 15.34 -10.20
N SER A 259 -3.98 16.42 -10.19
CA SER A 259 -4.03 17.48 -11.21
C SER A 259 -3.09 17.24 -12.39
N ARG A 260 -2.13 16.31 -12.29
CA ARG A 260 -1.17 16.03 -13.38
C ARG A 260 -1.80 15.33 -14.60
N ASP A 261 -2.89 14.62 -14.43
CA ASP A 261 -3.55 13.89 -15.54
C ASP A 261 -4.28 14.81 -16.53
N LEU A 262 -4.46 16.09 -16.21
CA LEU A 262 -5.11 17.05 -17.09
C LEU A 262 -4.19 17.65 -18.17
N ASP A 263 -2.85 17.52 -18.01
CA ASP A 263 -1.86 18.13 -18.91
C ASP A 263 -0.95 17.13 -19.63
N CYS A 264 -1.18 15.82 -19.53
CA CYS A 264 -0.39 14.82 -20.26
C CYS A 264 -0.90 14.71 -21.72
N PRO A 265 -0.14 15.15 -22.73
CA PRO A 265 -0.47 14.88 -24.12
C PRO A 265 -0.44 13.35 -24.33
N SER A 266 -1.54 12.81 -24.84
CA SER A 266 -1.65 11.40 -25.23
C SER A 266 -0.44 10.99 -26.08
N PRO A 267 0.19 9.83 -25.85
CA PRO A 267 1.30 9.39 -26.69
C PRO A 267 0.82 9.35 -28.16
N PRO A 268 1.65 9.76 -29.13
CA PRO A 268 1.25 9.81 -30.53
C PRO A 268 0.83 8.41 -30.95
N ARG A 269 -0.42 8.30 -31.43
CA ARG A 269 -0.92 7.07 -32.03
C ARG A 269 0.04 6.72 -33.16
N SER A 270 0.67 5.56 -33.09
CA SER A 270 1.45 5.00 -34.19
C SER A 270 0.56 4.93 -35.42
N SER A 271 0.81 5.81 -36.39
CA SER A 271 0.19 5.78 -37.68
C SER A 271 0.54 4.45 -38.34
N GLY A 272 -0.44 3.55 -38.38
CA GLY A 272 -0.33 2.30 -39.13
C GLY A 272 -0.03 2.61 -40.57
N THR A 273 1.12 2.19 -41.03
CA THR A 273 1.51 2.15 -42.43
C THR A 273 0.52 1.28 -43.20
N SER A 274 -0.39 1.93 -43.95
CA SER A 274 -1.22 1.26 -44.93
C SER A 274 -0.33 0.77 -46.06
N SER A 275 -0.15 -0.53 -46.14
CA SER A 275 0.42 -1.20 -47.33
C SER A 275 -0.49 -0.97 -48.54
N LYS A 276 -0.01 -0.14 -49.49
CA LYS A 276 -0.62 -0.04 -50.81
C LYS A 276 -0.32 -1.33 -51.59
N ASN A 277 -1.36 -2.11 -51.80
CA ASN A 277 -1.36 -3.18 -52.79
C ASN A 277 -1.28 -2.58 -54.22
N TYR A 278 -0.19 -2.77 -54.88
CA TYR A 278 -0.05 -2.59 -56.32
C TYR A 278 -0.69 -3.79 -57.03
N SER A 279 -1.84 -3.60 -57.64
CA SER A 279 -2.37 -4.51 -58.65
C SER A 279 -1.79 -4.12 -60.03
N GLY A 280 -0.83 -4.88 -60.48
CA GLY A 280 -0.33 -4.79 -61.85
C GLY A 280 -1.29 -5.48 -62.81
N SER A 281 -1.92 -4.72 -63.67
CA SER A 281 -2.61 -5.21 -64.89
C SER A 281 -1.56 -5.39 -65.97
N SER A 282 -1.45 -6.58 -66.52
CA SER A 282 -0.78 -6.81 -67.81
C SER A 282 -1.79 -7.36 -68.79
N SER A 283 -2.05 -6.54 -69.77
CA SER A 283 -2.68 -6.89 -71.02
C SER A 283 -1.71 -7.69 -71.92
N LYS A 284 -2.07 -8.85 -72.30
CA LYS A 284 -2.21 -9.36 -73.69
C LYS A 284 -2.74 -10.77 -73.63
#